data_ebe061f23671c19455a64b6876e71b8f
#
_entry.id   ebe061f23671c19455a64b6876e71b8f
#
_cell.length_a   1.000
_cell.length_b   1.000
_cell.length_c   1.000
_cell.angle_alpha   90.00
_cell.angle_beta   90.00
_cell.angle_gamma   90.00
#
_symmetry.space_group_name_H-M   'P 1'
#
loop_
_entity.id
_entity.type
_entity.pdbx_description
1 polymer ?
#
loop_
_entity_poly.entity_id
_entity_poly.type
_entity_poly.pdbx_seq_one_letter_code
_entity_poly.pdbx_strand_id
1 'polypeptide(L)'
;VPFDAAAVGHPALLAWVQPHEPDSAFLINKKPEMSPEKMAEAYAAIKKADPVHPVVLDVSPEFMSRAEFAQTLTVEQKREFYPAYARAADILTYNVYPVWGKNKPEKIDWVAEAADDLLALVGRGKPFFAMIETTTGWREIKPEDQKPLTISDIRAEVWMAITHGAKGIIYFTHRFKPTFSEHGIDDARHAELRTLNEQITRLA
;
A
#
# COMPACT_ATOMS: atom_id res chain seq x y z
N VAL A 1 -0.44 -13.97 -1.93
CA VAL A 1 0.22 -14.79 -0.89
C VAL A 1 1.73 -14.71 -1.06
N PRO A 2 2.52 -14.85 0.02
CA PRO A 2 3.97 -15.07 -0.09
C PRO A 2 4.27 -16.27 -0.99
N PHE A 3 5.41 -16.26 -1.65
CA PHE A 3 5.75 -17.33 -2.59
C PHE A 3 5.88 -18.68 -1.88
N ASP A 4 5.12 -19.64 -2.36
CA ASP A 4 5.16 -21.05 -1.97
C ASP A 4 5.09 -21.92 -3.23
N ALA A 5 6.15 -22.63 -3.52
CA ALA A 5 6.23 -23.48 -4.72
C ALA A 5 5.11 -24.54 -4.78
N ALA A 6 4.56 -24.98 -3.63
CA ALA A 6 3.46 -25.93 -3.60
C ALA A 6 2.12 -25.33 -4.06
N ALA A 7 2.00 -24.01 -4.06
CA ALA A 7 0.78 -23.31 -4.51
C ALA A 7 0.80 -22.91 -6.00
N VAL A 8 1.90 -23.17 -6.71
CA VAL A 8 1.98 -22.90 -8.16
C VAL A 8 0.92 -23.72 -8.90
N GLY A 9 0.12 -23.03 -9.72
CA GLY A 9 -0.99 -23.66 -10.46
C GLY A 9 -2.28 -23.86 -9.66
N HIS A 10 -2.35 -23.42 -8.40
CA HIS A 10 -3.58 -23.49 -7.62
C HIS A 10 -4.64 -22.55 -8.23
N PRO A 11 -5.88 -23.01 -8.50
CA PRO A 11 -6.88 -22.22 -9.23
C PRO A 11 -7.37 -20.96 -8.50
N ALA A 12 -7.15 -20.86 -7.20
CA ALA A 12 -7.48 -19.68 -6.41
C ALA A 12 -6.30 -18.71 -6.25
N LEU A 13 -5.13 -18.99 -6.84
CA LEU A 13 -4.00 -18.09 -6.81
C LEU A 13 -4.23 -16.92 -7.76
N LEU A 14 -4.19 -15.71 -7.24
CA LEU A 14 -4.33 -14.48 -8.04
C LEU A 14 -2.98 -13.79 -8.25
N ALA A 15 -2.14 -13.75 -7.24
CA ALA A 15 -0.86 -13.08 -7.28
C ALA A 15 0.06 -13.57 -6.16
N TRP A 16 1.37 -13.46 -6.39
CA TRP A 16 2.40 -13.60 -5.38
C TRP A 16 2.67 -12.25 -4.72
N VAL A 17 2.96 -12.25 -3.42
CA VAL A 17 3.30 -11.04 -2.68
C VAL A 17 4.73 -11.18 -2.16
N GLN A 18 5.56 -10.20 -2.47
CA GLN A 18 6.91 -10.09 -1.95
C GLN A 18 6.90 -9.62 -0.48
N PRO A 19 8.05 -9.66 0.22
CA PRO A 19 8.16 -9.09 1.56
C PRO A 19 7.60 -7.66 1.62
N HIS A 20 6.86 -7.39 2.69
CA HIS A 20 6.18 -6.12 2.91
C HIS A 20 7.19 -5.01 3.19
N GLU A 21 7.00 -3.86 2.54
CA GLU A 21 7.79 -2.63 2.74
C GLU A 21 9.31 -2.83 2.79
N PRO A 22 9.94 -3.40 1.74
CA PRO A 22 11.39 -3.64 1.73
C PRO A 22 12.21 -2.36 1.79
N ASP A 23 11.60 -1.24 1.42
CA ASP A 23 12.14 0.12 1.44
C ASP A 23 12.04 0.76 2.82
N SER A 24 11.27 0.19 3.74
CA SER A 24 11.17 0.67 5.11
C SER A 24 12.55 0.67 5.74
N ALA A 25 13.09 1.87 5.98
CA ALA A 25 14.40 2.02 6.54
C ALA A 25 14.27 2.05 8.06
N PHE A 26 14.58 0.94 8.71
CA PHE A 26 14.72 0.97 10.15
C PHE A 26 15.79 1.97 10.54
N LEU A 27 15.43 2.87 11.43
CA LEU A 27 16.17 4.06 11.88
C LEU A 27 17.64 3.82 12.27
N ILE A 28 18.08 2.57 12.44
CA ILE A 28 19.41 2.24 12.95
C ILE A 28 20.51 2.44 11.89
N ASN A 29 20.24 2.19 10.59
CA ASN A 29 21.30 2.17 9.57
C ASN A 29 21.03 3.04 8.33
N LYS A 30 19.91 3.74 8.23
CA LYS A 30 19.52 4.56 7.06
C LYS A 30 19.62 3.79 5.73
N LYS A 31 19.33 2.50 5.75
CA LYS A 31 19.34 1.63 4.57
C LYS A 31 18.00 0.92 4.48
N PRO A 32 17.49 0.64 3.27
CA PRO A 32 16.32 -0.21 3.11
C PRO A 32 16.50 -1.55 3.84
N GLU A 33 15.43 -2.09 4.37
CA GLU A 33 15.42 -3.40 5.02
C GLU A 33 15.86 -4.49 4.07
N MET A 34 15.39 -4.42 2.83
CA MET A 34 15.83 -5.27 1.73
C MET A 34 16.21 -4.43 0.52
N SER A 35 17.40 -4.66 0.00
CA SER A 35 17.87 -3.91 -1.16
C SER A 35 17.07 -4.24 -2.43
N PRO A 36 17.00 -3.32 -3.40
CA PRO A 36 16.36 -3.59 -4.69
C PRO A 36 16.92 -4.83 -5.41
N GLU A 37 18.23 -5.13 -5.26
CA GLU A 37 18.85 -6.30 -5.86
C GLU A 37 18.28 -7.61 -5.28
N LYS A 38 18.15 -7.69 -3.96
CA LYS A 38 17.52 -8.85 -3.30
C LYS A 38 16.06 -9.03 -3.72
N MET A 39 15.35 -7.92 -3.89
CA MET A 39 13.97 -7.98 -4.40
C MET A 39 13.92 -8.45 -5.84
N ALA A 40 14.86 -8.02 -6.68
CA ALA A 40 14.98 -8.49 -8.07
C ALA A 40 15.32 -9.98 -8.17
N GLU A 41 16.22 -10.48 -7.31
CA GLU A 41 16.54 -11.90 -7.21
C GLU A 41 15.31 -12.73 -6.82
N ALA A 42 14.56 -12.28 -5.80
CA ALA A 42 13.33 -12.92 -5.37
C ALA A 42 12.27 -12.92 -6.49
N TYR A 43 12.09 -11.79 -7.16
CA TYR A 43 11.19 -11.66 -8.32
C TYR A 43 11.57 -12.65 -9.43
N ALA A 44 12.84 -12.70 -9.82
CA ALA A 44 13.31 -13.61 -10.85
C ALA A 44 13.08 -15.08 -10.48
N ALA A 45 13.29 -15.45 -9.21
CA ALA A 45 13.03 -16.80 -8.72
C ALA A 45 11.52 -17.15 -8.80
N ILE A 46 10.65 -16.24 -8.40
CA ILE A 46 9.20 -16.43 -8.51
C ILE A 46 8.78 -16.57 -9.98
N LYS A 47 9.21 -15.66 -10.85
CA LYS A 47 8.84 -15.69 -12.28
C LYS A 47 9.40 -16.90 -13.03
N LYS A 48 10.52 -17.47 -12.55
CA LYS A 48 11.04 -18.74 -13.07
C LYS A 48 10.14 -19.93 -12.72
N ALA A 49 9.59 -19.94 -11.50
CA ALA A 49 8.71 -21.01 -11.04
C ALA A 49 7.27 -20.84 -11.52
N ASP A 50 6.82 -19.60 -11.61
CA ASP A 50 5.46 -19.23 -12.04
C ASP A 50 5.51 -17.98 -12.94
N PRO A 51 5.63 -18.16 -14.26
CA PRO A 51 5.66 -17.04 -15.20
C PRO A 51 4.30 -16.36 -15.41
N VAL A 52 3.21 -16.99 -14.99
CA VAL A 52 1.82 -16.56 -15.29
C VAL A 52 1.30 -15.54 -14.28
N HIS A 53 1.40 -15.87 -12.99
CA HIS A 53 0.81 -15.00 -11.97
C HIS A 53 1.65 -13.75 -11.71
N PRO A 54 1.00 -12.60 -11.51
CA PRO A 54 1.71 -11.36 -11.21
C PRO A 54 2.36 -11.41 -9.82
N VAL A 55 3.43 -10.66 -9.68
CA VAL A 55 4.13 -10.43 -8.42
C VAL A 55 3.83 -9.01 -7.95
N VAL A 56 3.34 -8.89 -6.73
CA VAL A 56 2.98 -7.64 -6.07
C VAL A 56 4.05 -7.27 -5.05
N LEU A 57 4.43 -6.01 -5.02
CA LEU A 57 5.34 -5.44 -4.04
C LEU A 57 4.70 -4.23 -3.38
N ASP A 58 4.59 -4.27 -2.06
CA ASP A 58 4.14 -3.14 -1.26
C ASP A 58 5.33 -2.27 -0.84
N VAL A 59 5.22 -0.96 -1.04
CA VAL A 59 6.24 0.01 -0.65
C VAL A 59 5.72 0.94 0.45
N SER A 60 6.61 1.28 1.39
CA SER A 60 6.31 2.18 2.48
C SER A 60 6.14 3.62 1.99
N PRO A 61 5.57 4.54 2.80
CA PRO A 61 5.45 5.96 2.45
C PRO A 61 6.78 6.71 2.33
N GLU A 62 7.93 6.06 2.53
CA GLU A 62 9.27 6.68 2.40
C GLU A 62 9.53 7.30 1.01
N PHE A 63 8.85 6.83 -0.03
CA PHE A 63 8.96 7.43 -1.37
C PHE A 63 8.41 8.86 -1.44
N MET A 64 7.48 9.23 -0.56
CA MET A 64 6.86 10.55 -0.60
C MET A 64 7.88 11.67 -0.40
N SER A 65 7.62 12.80 -1.01
CA SER A 65 8.44 14.01 -0.86
C SER A 65 8.22 14.71 0.49
N ARG A 66 7.11 14.41 1.17
CA ARG A 66 6.76 15.02 2.46
C ARG A 66 7.60 14.53 3.62
N ALA A 67 8.06 15.46 4.44
CA ALA A 67 8.86 15.17 5.63
C ALA A 67 8.13 14.31 6.70
N GLU A 68 6.78 14.33 6.72
CA GLU A 68 5.98 13.51 7.61
C GLU A 68 6.11 12.01 7.35
N PHE A 69 6.53 11.62 6.15
CA PHE A 69 6.71 10.25 5.71
C PHE A 69 8.16 9.95 5.32
N ALA A 70 8.80 10.88 4.64
CA ALA A 70 10.13 10.75 4.07
C ALA A 70 11.22 11.07 5.11
N GLN A 71 11.49 10.14 6.00
CA GLN A 71 12.37 10.43 7.13
C GLN A 71 13.80 9.89 6.97
N THR A 72 14.00 8.94 6.06
CA THR A 72 15.23 8.15 6.07
C THR A 72 15.97 8.16 4.74
N LEU A 73 15.28 8.02 3.61
CA LEU A 73 15.90 8.01 2.29
C LEU A 73 16.15 9.42 1.77
N THR A 74 17.34 9.66 1.23
CA THR A 74 17.61 10.92 0.51
C THR A 74 16.85 10.93 -0.84
N VAL A 75 16.73 12.12 -1.45
CA VAL A 75 16.09 12.26 -2.77
C VAL A 75 16.82 11.41 -3.83
N GLU A 76 18.15 11.37 -3.77
CA GLU A 76 18.99 10.57 -4.66
C GLU A 76 18.71 9.07 -4.48
N GLN A 77 18.65 8.58 -3.24
CA GLN A 77 18.31 7.20 -2.94
C GLN A 77 16.90 6.83 -3.43
N LYS A 78 15.92 7.72 -3.28
CA LYS A 78 14.58 7.49 -3.83
C LYS A 78 14.59 7.34 -5.34
N ARG A 79 15.28 8.22 -6.06
CA ARG A 79 15.43 8.18 -7.52
C ARG A 79 16.17 6.93 -8.02
N GLU A 80 17.03 6.34 -7.21
CA GLU A 80 17.72 5.10 -7.51
C GLU A 80 16.88 3.87 -7.18
N PHE A 81 16.34 3.80 -5.96
CA PHE A 81 15.72 2.58 -5.42
C PHE A 81 14.32 2.32 -5.98
N TYR A 82 13.45 3.33 -6.08
CA TYR A 82 12.07 3.06 -6.49
C TYR A 82 11.92 2.57 -7.93
N PRO A 83 12.66 3.10 -8.94
CA PRO A 83 12.68 2.46 -10.25
C PRO A 83 13.22 1.03 -10.23
N ALA A 84 14.16 0.71 -9.32
CA ALA A 84 14.70 -0.64 -9.17
C ALA A 84 13.67 -1.57 -8.49
N TYR A 85 13.00 -1.14 -7.43
CA TYR A 85 11.87 -1.87 -6.84
C TYR A 85 10.74 -2.09 -7.85
N ALA A 86 10.41 -1.10 -8.65
CA ALA A 86 9.39 -1.22 -9.67
C ALA A 86 9.72 -2.30 -10.72
N ARG A 87 11.00 -2.52 -11.04
CA ARG A 87 11.43 -3.63 -11.93
C ARG A 87 11.33 -5.00 -11.25
N ALA A 88 11.33 -5.04 -9.92
CA ALA A 88 11.22 -6.26 -9.13
C ALA A 88 9.77 -6.67 -8.81
N ALA A 89 8.78 -6.11 -9.50
CA ALA A 89 7.37 -6.46 -9.33
C ALA A 89 6.60 -6.23 -10.63
N ASP A 90 5.49 -6.91 -10.81
CA ASP A 90 4.53 -6.62 -11.88
C ASP A 90 3.59 -5.47 -11.47
N ILE A 91 3.18 -5.44 -10.20
CA ILE A 91 2.28 -4.44 -9.62
C ILE A 91 2.92 -3.90 -8.33
N LEU A 92 2.93 -2.59 -8.16
CA LEU A 92 3.25 -1.95 -6.89
C LEU A 92 2.00 -1.73 -6.05
N THR A 93 2.14 -1.72 -4.74
CA THR A 93 1.15 -1.15 -3.84
C THR A 93 1.81 -0.11 -2.95
N TYR A 94 1.03 0.86 -2.51
CA TYR A 94 1.48 1.81 -1.50
C TYR A 94 0.42 1.96 -0.40
N ASN A 95 0.87 2.30 0.79
CA ASN A 95 0.03 2.52 1.93
C ASN A 95 0.31 3.91 2.53
N VAL A 96 -0.70 4.77 2.52
CA VAL A 96 -0.68 6.08 3.18
C VAL A 96 -1.96 6.22 3.96
N TYR A 97 -1.85 6.36 5.28
CA TYR A 97 -2.98 6.34 6.20
C TYR A 97 -3.07 7.65 6.98
N PRO A 98 -3.73 8.68 6.43
CA PRO A 98 -3.84 9.98 7.07
C PRO A 98 -4.56 9.93 8.41
N VAL A 99 -5.65 9.15 8.52
CA VAL A 99 -6.46 9.07 9.74
C VAL A 99 -5.95 7.96 10.65
N TRP A 100 -5.89 6.72 10.17
CA TRP A 100 -5.49 5.56 10.96
C TRP A 100 -4.05 5.69 11.49
N GLY A 101 -3.11 6.06 10.61
CA GLY A 101 -1.69 6.09 10.94
C GLY A 101 -1.20 7.42 11.51
N LYS A 102 -1.82 8.54 11.12
CA LYS A 102 -1.34 9.89 11.49
C LYS A 102 -2.35 10.72 12.29
N ASN A 103 -3.59 10.24 12.43
CA ASN A 103 -4.66 10.93 13.14
C ASN A 103 -4.99 12.32 12.57
N LYS A 104 -4.89 12.47 11.24
CA LYS A 104 -5.05 13.74 10.51
C LYS A 104 -6.11 13.64 9.40
N PRO A 105 -7.42 13.57 9.73
CA PRO A 105 -8.48 13.48 8.74
C PRO A 105 -8.52 14.68 7.78
N GLU A 106 -7.97 15.83 8.17
CA GLU A 106 -7.83 17.00 7.32
C GLU A 106 -6.74 16.85 6.23
N LYS A 107 -6.07 15.69 6.17
CA LYS A 107 -4.96 15.38 5.26
C LYS A 107 -5.22 14.15 4.39
N ILE A 108 -6.47 13.85 4.10
CA ILE A 108 -6.83 12.75 3.18
C ILE A 108 -6.25 12.95 1.77
N ASP A 109 -5.94 14.20 1.38
CA ASP A 109 -5.24 14.55 0.15
C ASP A 109 -3.86 13.91 0.00
N TRP A 110 -3.24 13.47 1.08
CA TRP A 110 -1.97 12.73 1.02
C TRP A 110 -2.04 11.44 0.20
N VAL A 111 -3.21 10.83 0.08
CA VAL A 111 -3.41 9.65 -0.77
C VAL A 111 -3.18 9.98 -2.25
N ALA A 112 -3.66 11.15 -2.71
CA ALA A 112 -3.45 11.65 -4.06
C ALA A 112 -1.97 12.03 -4.29
N GLU A 113 -1.38 12.75 -3.34
CA GLU A 113 0.04 13.13 -3.42
C GLU A 113 0.96 11.92 -3.48
N ALA A 114 0.65 10.85 -2.71
CA ALA A 114 1.41 9.61 -2.75
C ALA A 114 1.35 8.95 -4.13
N ALA A 115 0.18 8.93 -4.78
CA ALA A 115 0.07 8.42 -6.14
C ALA A 115 0.94 9.20 -7.13
N ASP A 116 0.91 10.54 -7.05
CA ASP A 116 1.72 11.40 -7.92
C ASP A 116 3.22 11.24 -7.66
N ASP A 117 3.65 11.22 -6.40
CA ASP A 117 5.05 11.03 -6.02
C ASP A 117 5.57 9.66 -6.49
N LEU A 118 4.78 8.59 -6.30
CA LEU A 118 5.14 7.25 -6.77
C LEU A 118 5.32 7.24 -8.29
N LEU A 119 4.35 7.78 -9.03
CA LEU A 119 4.42 7.85 -10.50
C LEU A 119 5.58 8.71 -11.01
N ALA A 120 5.95 9.76 -10.29
CA ALA A 120 7.11 10.57 -10.63
C ALA A 120 8.44 9.78 -10.54
N LEU A 121 8.52 8.81 -9.63
CA LEU A 121 9.70 7.96 -9.44
C LEU A 121 9.74 6.76 -10.38
N VAL A 122 8.59 6.08 -10.60
CA VAL A 122 8.56 4.79 -11.30
C VAL A 122 8.03 4.87 -12.73
N GLY A 123 7.43 5.99 -13.10
CA GLY A 123 6.83 6.23 -14.41
C GLY A 123 5.39 5.73 -14.53
N ARG A 124 4.62 6.36 -15.43
CA ARG A 124 3.18 6.10 -15.63
C ARG A 124 2.84 4.73 -16.23
N GLY A 125 3.85 4.00 -16.74
CA GLY A 125 3.65 2.66 -17.31
C GLY A 125 3.59 1.54 -16.26
N LYS A 126 4.00 1.80 -15.01
CA LYS A 126 3.95 0.82 -13.93
C LYS A 126 2.56 0.83 -13.28
N PRO A 127 1.81 -0.29 -13.31
CA PRO A 127 0.55 -0.37 -12.57
C PRO A 127 0.81 -0.36 -11.06
N PHE A 128 -0.06 0.32 -10.34
CA PHE A 128 -0.05 0.31 -8.89
C PHE A 128 -1.48 0.26 -8.32
N PHE A 129 -1.59 -0.28 -7.10
CA PHE A 129 -2.81 -0.28 -6.30
C PHE A 129 -2.60 0.60 -5.07
N ALA A 130 -3.65 1.27 -4.62
CA ALA A 130 -3.64 2.03 -3.39
C ALA A 130 -4.22 1.20 -2.25
N MET A 131 -3.52 1.15 -1.13
CA MET A 131 -4.04 0.55 0.09
C MET A 131 -4.73 1.65 0.90
N ILE A 132 -6.04 1.50 1.10
CA ILE A 132 -6.92 2.49 1.73
C ILE A 132 -7.29 2.04 3.13
N GLU A 133 -7.15 2.93 4.10
CA GLU A 133 -7.57 2.70 5.48
C GLU A 133 -9.09 2.57 5.59
N THR A 134 -9.57 1.67 6.45
CA THR A 134 -11.00 1.44 6.64
C THR A 134 -11.44 1.41 8.10
N THR A 135 -10.50 1.52 8.99
CA THR A 135 -10.69 1.47 10.44
C THR A 135 -9.81 2.52 11.11
N THR A 136 -9.86 2.57 12.43
CA THR A 136 -9.00 3.39 13.28
C THR A 136 -8.30 2.50 14.30
N GLY A 137 -7.48 3.07 15.17
CA GLY A 137 -6.86 2.33 16.28
C GLY A 137 -5.41 1.95 16.04
N TRP A 138 -4.63 2.87 15.49
CA TRP A 138 -3.18 2.73 15.40
C TRP A 138 -2.54 2.61 16.80
N ARG A 139 -1.50 1.76 16.91
CA ARG A 139 -0.88 1.41 18.20
C ARG A 139 -0.31 2.59 19.00
N GLU A 140 0.13 3.62 18.31
CA GLU A 140 0.75 4.80 18.93
C GLU A 140 -0.24 5.89 19.32
N ILE A 141 -1.49 5.80 18.86
CA ILE A 141 -2.56 6.75 19.17
C ILE A 141 -3.39 6.17 20.31
N LYS A 142 -3.65 6.97 21.34
CA LYS A 142 -4.53 6.54 22.42
C LYS A 142 -5.98 6.50 21.92
N PRO A 143 -6.79 5.53 22.36
CA PRO A 143 -8.17 5.41 21.92
C PRO A 143 -9.00 6.68 22.08
N GLU A 144 -8.80 7.43 23.18
CA GLU A 144 -9.48 8.69 23.48
C GLU A 144 -9.07 9.85 22.56
N ASP A 145 -7.88 9.78 21.96
CA ASP A 145 -7.36 10.80 21.04
C ASP A 145 -7.64 10.46 19.57
N GLN A 146 -8.14 9.23 19.29
CA GLN A 146 -8.36 8.76 17.95
C GLN A 146 -9.48 9.51 17.25
N LYS A 147 -9.16 10.21 16.16
CA LYS A 147 -10.16 10.86 15.31
C LYS A 147 -10.94 9.82 14.49
N PRO A 148 -12.21 10.12 14.22
CA PRO A 148 -13.06 9.23 13.42
C PRO A 148 -12.57 9.17 11.97
N LEU A 149 -12.70 8.01 11.36
CA LEU A 149 -12.61 7.79 9.92
C LEU A 149 -14.02 7.54 9.39
N THR A 150 -14.53 8.45 8.58
CA THR A 150 -15.88 8.35 8.02
C THR A 150 -15.88 7.63 6.67
N ILE A 151 -17.05 7.13 6.23
CA ILE A 151 -17.17 6.59 4.87
C ILE A 151 -16.94 7.65 3.80
N SER A 152 -17.22 8.92 4.10
CA SER A 152 -16.92 10.03 3.19
C SER A 152 -15.42 10.23 3.00
N ASP A 153 -14.62 10.05 4.05
CA ASP A 153 -13.16 10.11 3.97
C ASP A 153 -12.63 8.95 3.11
N ILE A 154 -13.06 7.71 3.41
CA ILE A 154 -12.69 6.53 2.62
C ILE A 154 -13.08 6.68 1.16
N ARG A 155 -14.27 7.17 0.88
CA ARG A 155 -14.73 7.44 -0.49
C ARG A 155 -13.84 8.47 -1.19
N ALA A 156 -13.47 9.54 -0.50
CA ALA A 156 -12.58 10.57 -1.04
C ALA A 156 -11.20 9.99 -1.35
N GLU A 157 -10.61 9.23 -0.43
CA GLU A 157 -9.33 8.55 -0.64
C GLU A 157 -9.34 7.59 -1.84
N VAL A 158 -10.40 6.77 -1.95
CA VAL A 158 -10.57 5.84 -3.08
C VAL A 158 -10.62 6.59 -4.41
N TRP A 159 -11.44 7.66 -4.50
CA TRP A 159 -11.54 8.44 -5.74
C TRP A 159 -10.28 9.24 -6.04
N MET A 160 -9.59 9.77 -5.03
CA MET A 160 -8.27 10.39 -5.20
C MET A 160 -7.28 9.38 -5.78
N ALA A 161 -7.18 8.17 -5.21
CA ALA A 161 -6.29 7.14 -5.73
C ALA A 161 -6.61 6.79 -7.21
N ILE A 162 -7.88 6.56 -7.54
CA ILE A 162 -8.32 6.21 -8.91
C ILE A 162 -8.02 7.35 -9.90
N THR A 163 -8.38 8.58 -9.57
CA THR A 163 -8.18 9.74 -10.46
C THR A 163 -6.70 10.08 -10.65
N HIS A 164 -5.85 9.71 -9.69
CA HIS A 164 -4.39 9.84 -9.77
C HIS A 164 -3.70 8.59 -10.34
N GLY A 165 -4.47 7.61 -10.87
CA GLY A 165 -3.95 6.56 -11.73
C GLY A 165 -3.85 5.16 -11.11
N ALA A 166 -4.31 4.96 -9.88
CA ALA A 166 -4.39 3.63 -9.29
C ALA A 166 -5.25 2.69 -10.14
N LYS A 167 -4.79 1.46 -10.34
CA LYS A 167 -5.48 0.42 -11.12
C LYS A 167 -6.24 -0.57 -10.25
N GLY A 168 -6.11 -0.44 -8.94
CA GLY A 168 -6.83 -1.26 -7.97
C GLY A 168 -6.80 -0.63 -6.59
N ILE A 169 -7.72 -1.08 -5.75
CA ILE A 169 -7.88 -0.67 -4.37
C ILE A 169 -7.75 -1.89 -3.48
N ILE A 170 -6.97 -1.76 -2.41
CA ILE A 170 -6.85 -2.74 -1.32
C ILE A 170 -7.36 -2.05 -0.06
N TYR A 171 -8.25 -2.69 0.68
CA TYR A 171 -8.72 -2.16 1.95
C TYR A 171 -7.89 -2.71 3.10
N PHE A 172 -7.29 -1.80 3.89
CA PHE A 172 -6.58 -2.14 5.10
C PHE A 172 -7.56 -2.18 6.28
N THR A 173 -7.76 -3.37 6.83
CA THR A 173 -8.81 -3.63 7.84
C THR A 173 -8.27 -3.82 9.26
N HIS A 174 -6.96 -3.77 9.47
CA HIS A 174 -6.36 -4.03 10.78
C HIS A 174 -6.65 -2.91 11.77
N ARG A 175 -7.03 -3.30 12.97
CA ARG A 175 -7.15 -2.44 14.15
C ARG A 175 -6.26 -2.97 15.25
N PHE A 176 -5.38 -2.15 15.81
CA PHE A 176 -4.50 -2.54 16.91
C PHE A 176 -5.07 -2.25 18.29
N LYS A 177 -5.88 -1.20 18.42
CA LYS A 177 -6.48 -0.78 19.69
C LYS A 177 -8.01 -0.62 19.59
N PRO A 178 -8.72 -0.82 20.68
CA PRO A 178 -8.27 -1.26 22.01
C PRO A 178 -7.80 -2.71 22.06
N THR A 179 -8.22 -3.52 21.09
CA THR A 179 -7.83 -4.94 20.95
C THR A 179 -7.48 -5.21 19.50
N PHE A 180 -6.41 -5.98 19.27
CA PHE A 180 -5.99 -6.36 17.92
C PHE A 180 -7.08 -7.17 17.21
N SER A 181 -7.33 -6.81 15.96
CA SER A 181 -8.18 -7.55 15.03
C SER A 181 -7.66 -7.37 13.61
N GLU A 182 -7.50 -8.44 12.87
CA GLU A 182 -7.21 -8.41 11.43
C GLU A 182 -8.42 -7.91 10.63
N HIS A 183 -9.63 -8.12 11.17
CA HIS A 183 -10.90 -7.68 10.60
C HIS A 183 -11.56 -6.68 11.54
N GLY A 184 -10.96 -5.48 11.65
CA GLY A 184 -11.38 -4.42 12.58
C GLY A 184 -12.59 -3.60 12.13
N ILE A 185 -13.21 -3.93 10.99
CA ILE A 185 -14.43 -3.29 10.48
C ILE A 185 -15.67 -4.08 10.93
N ASP A 186 -16.77 -3.37 11.13
CA ASP A 186 -18.07 -3.93 11.48
C ASP A 186 -18.97 -4.14 10.25
N ASP A 187 -20.14 -4.72 10.45
CA ASP A 187 -21.11 -5.00 9.39
C ASP A 187 -21.60 -3.74 8.69
N ALA A 188 -21.71 -2.62 9.42
CA ALA A 188 -22.11 -1.36 8.84
C ALA A 188 -21.05 -0.84 7.87
N ARG A 189 -19.77 -0.86 8.27
CA ARG A 189 -18.65 -0.50 7.40
C ARG A 189 -18.54 -1.44 6.21
N HIS A 190 -18.77 -2.73 6.39
CA HIS A 190 -18.84 -3.69 5.28
C HIS A 190 -19.91 -3.32 4.24
N ALA A 191 -21.11 -2.94 4.69
CA ALA A 191 -22.20 -2.53 3.80
C ALA A 191 -21.85 -1.24 3.04
N GLU A 192 -21.23 -0.27 3.72
CA GLU A 192 -20.77 0.98 3.11
C GLU A 192 -19.71 0.73 2.02
N LEU A 193 -18.69 -0.11 2.30
CA LEU A 193 -17.65 -0.46 1.34
C LEU A 193 -18.22 -1.24 0.15
N ARG A 194 -19.19 -2.12 0.37
CA ARG A 194 -19.90 -2.82 -0.72
C ARG A 194 -20.56 -1.82 -1.67
N THR A 195 -21.29 -0.84 -1.13
CA THR A 195 -21.94 0.21 -1.92
C THR A 195 -20.93 1.02 -2.72
N LEU A 196 -19.78 1.36 -2.12
CA LEU A 196 -18.71 2.06 -2.82
C LEU A 196 -18.13 1.21 -3.95
N ASN A 197 -17.87 -0.08 -3.71
CA ASN A 197 -17.33 -1.00 -4.73
C ASN A 197 -18.31 -1.21 -5.90
N GLU A 198 -19.62 -1.31 -5.62
CA GLU A 198 -20.64 -1.35 -6.66
C GLU A 198 -20.64 -0.08 -7.51
N GLN A 199 -20.41 1.08 -6.91
CA GLN A 199 -20.27 2.34 -7.66
C GLN A 199 -19.03 2.31 -8.55
N ILE A 200 -17.87 1.88 -8.04
CA ILE A 200 -16.64 1.77 -8.82
C ILE A 200 -16.86 0.82 -10.00
N THR A 201 -17.41 -0.36 -9.75
CA THR A 201 -17.67 -1.36 -10.81
C THR A 201 -18.59 -0.85 -11.92
N ARG A 202 -19.57 -0.01 -11.58
CA ARG A 202 -20.47 0.59 -12.60
C ARG A 202 -19.81 1.67 -13.45
N LEU A 203 -18.69 2.24 -12.99
CA LEU A 203 -17.99 3.34 -13.66
C LEU A 203 -16.71 2.88 -14.37
N ALA A 204 -16.28 1.64 -14.13
CA ALA A 204 -15.13 1.02 -14.77
C ALA A 204 -15.53 0.39 -16.12
#